data_f7e18572ea80dbfabb9e41cbbe4aab51
#
_entry.id   f7e18572ea80dbfabb9e41cbbe4aab51
#
_cell.length_a   1.000
_cell.length_b   1.000
_cell.length_c   1.000
_cell.angle_alpha   90.00
_cell.angle_beta   90.00
_cell.angle_gamma   90.00
#
_symmetry.space_group_name_H-M   'P 1'
#
loop_
_entity.id
_entity.type
_entity.pdbx_description
1 polymer ?
#
loop_
_entity_poly.entity_id
_entity_poly.type
_entity_poly.pdbx_seq_one_letter_code
_entity_poly.pdbx_strand_id
1 'polypeptide(L)'
;MIFRRRQQKCWLSIIALLMLVCSCSDDEQREIPTPAKPYLNVKDSLALVDIYKQAHGEGWTLVDWDLENIQTWGGVTAALDTVMNEYRVVGFVMQDGSNGILSDKIGDLVELRSLSLYGKGLYGELPKTIGNLVNLESLVVSSTSLSGALPKEIGNLKNIEVMQIYFNEFTEIPKEFGNLPKSGVYMMQHNKFAGEVPETLRFYENSDESSGISGIDLSYNCFTSFPWSFFTDDDDCLV
;
A
#
# COMPACT_ATOMS: atom_id res chain seq x y z
N MET A 1 12.73 30.14 5.75
CA MET A 1 14.19 30.01 5.93
C MET A 1 14.59 28.91 6.92
N ILE A 2 13.77 28.61 7.91
CA ILE A 2 14.01 27.55 8.92
C ILE A 2 13.80 26.14 8.33
N PHE A 3 12.87 25.98 7.41
CA PHE A 3 12.52 24.70 6.76
C PHE A 3 13.66 24.12 5.90
N ARG A 4 14.37 24.96 5.14
CA ARG A 4 15.53 24.51 4.32
C ARG A 4 16.70 23.98 5.14
N ARG A 5 16.91 24.51 6.36
CA ARG A 5 18.00 24.04 7.23
C ARG A 5 17.72 22.68 7.88
N ARG A 6 16.43 22.32 8.08
CA ARG A 6 16.06 20.98 8.61
C ARG A 6 16.21 19.90 7.56
N GLN A 7 15.83 20.17 6.30
CA GLN A 7 16.03 19.21 5.21
C GLN A 7 17.51 18.89 4.95
N GLN A 8 18.40 19.88 5.04
CA GLN A 8 19.86 19.63 4.92
C GLN A 8 20.40 18.73 6.03
N LYS A 9 19.86 18.81 7.24
CA LYS A 9 20.28 17.93 8.35
C LYS A 9 19.83 16.48 8.13
N CYS A 10 18.63 16.25 7.59
CA CYS A 10 18.15 14.92 7.22
C CYS A 10 19.05 14.23 6.19
N TRP A 11 19.48 14.96 5.14
CA TRP A 11 20.39 14.43 4.13
C TRP A 11 21.77 14.09 4.69
N LEU A 12 22.28 14.91 5.59
CA LEU A 12 23.59 14.69 6.21
C LEU A 12 23.59 13.47 7.15
N SER A 13 22.48 13.18 7.84
CA SER A 13 22.37 12.01 8.72
C SER A 13 22.31 10.70 7.94
N ILE A 14 21.60 10.66 6.81
CA ILE A 14 21.55 9.47 5.93
C ILE A 14 22.93 9.24 5.26
N ILE A 15 23.58 10.31 4.82
CA ILE A 15 24.93 10.23 4.21
C ILE A 15 25.98 9.86 5.26
N ALA A 16 25.86 10.33 6.48
CA ALA A 16 26.78 9.97 7.56
C ALA A 16 26.67 8.49 7.95
N LEU A 17 25.46 7.91 7.90
CA LEU A 17 25.27 6.47 8.14
C LEU A 17 25.85 5.63 6.99
N LEU A 18 25.75 6.09 5.74
CA LEU A 18 26.36 5.45 4.57
C LEU A 18 27.89 5.58 4.49
N MET A 19 28.46 6.66 5.05
CA MET A 19 29.91 6.87 5.06
C MET A 19 30.64 6.03 6.11
N LEU A 20 29.94 5.56 7.15
CA LEU A 20 30.52 4.68 8.17
C LEU A 20 30.79 3.26 7.69
N VAL A 21 30.28 2.88 6.52
CA VAL A 21 30.46 1.53 5.94
C VAL A 21 31.64 1.48 4.94
N CYS A 22 32.23 2.62 4.56
CA CYS A 22 33.24 2.71 3.47
C CYS A 22 34.67 3.04 3.93
N SER A 23 34.97 2.95 5.24
CA SER A 23 36.34 3.11 5.72
C SER A 23 36.90 1.79 6.21
N CYS A 24 37.26 0.90 5.28
CA CYS A 24 38.09 -0.25 5.53
C CYS A 24 39.55 0.08 5.26
N SER A 25 40.33 0.26 6.28
CA SER A 25 41.73 -0.17 6.30
C SER A 25 42.17 -0.35 7.76
N ASP A 26 42.74 -1.51 7.99
CA ASP A 26 43.52 -1.99 9.11
C ASP A 26 42.82 -2.82 10.18
N ASP A 27 43.29 -4.06 10.25
CA ASP A 27 43.04 -5.15 11.18
C ASP A 27 43.04 -4.73 12.65
N GLU A 28 41.87 -4.47 13.17
CA GLU A 28 41.45 -4.77 14.54
C GLU A 28 39.99 -5.16 14.47
N GLN A 29 39.64 -6.35 15.00
CA GLN A 29 38.24 -6.77 15.22
C GLN A 29 37.57 -5.74 16.16
N ARG A 30 37.18 -4.61 15.61
CA ARG A 30 36.23 -3.72 16.25
C ARG A 30 34.90 -4.40 16.15
N GLU A 31 34.46 -5.01 17.25
CA GLU A 31 33.04 -5.29 17.44
C GLU A 31 32.29 -4.02 17.06
N ILE A 32 31.52 -4.08 15.98
CA ILE A 32 30.58 -3.00 15.60
C ILE A 32 29.65 -2.92 16.80
N PRO A 33 29.64 -1.82 17.56
CA PRO A 33 28.76 -1.71 18.71
C PRO A 33 27.34 -1.89 18.18
N THR A 34 26.64 -2.93 18.65
CA THR A 34 25.21 -3.11 18.40
C THR A 34 24.52 -1.79 18.79
N PRO A 35 23.76 -1.17 17.90
CA PRO A 35 23.12 0.11 18.24
C PRO A 35 22.31 -0.07 19.51
N ALA A 36 22.51 0.81 20.49
CA ALA A 36 21.85 0.75 21.80
C ALA A 36 20.32 0.87 21.70
N LYS A 37 19.81 1.33 20.56
CA LYS A 37 18.37 1.42 20.22
C LYS A 37 18.12 0.86 18.84
N PRO A 38 17.01 0.11 18.64
CA PRO A 38 16.60 -0.31 17.32
C PRO A 38 16.31 0.92 16.45
N TYR A 39 16.66 0.82 15.19
CA TYR A 39 16.47 1.88 14.18
C TYR A 39 15.51 1.41 13.10
N LEU A 40 14.93 2.33 12.34
CA LEU A 40 14.11 1.97 11.19
C LEU A 40 14.97 1.38 10.10
N ASN A 41 14.52 0.28 9.50
CA ASN A 41 15.19 -0.33 8.34
C ASN A 41 15.47 0.72 7.25
N VAL A 42 16.68 0.69 6.70
CA VAL A 42 17.13 1.70 5.73
C VAL A 42 16.30 1.71 4.46
N LYS A 43 15.89 0.53 3.96
CA LYS A 43 15.05 0.45 2.76
C LYS A 43 13.68 1.04 3.01
N ASP A 44 13.08 0.71 4.15
CA ASP A 44 11.77 1.23 4.55
C ASP A 44 11.84 2.77 4.68
N SER A 45 12.91 3.30 5.29
CA SER A 45 13.13 4.76 5.41
C SER A 45 13.23 5.44 4.05
N LEU A 46 14.01 4.87 3.13
CA LEU A 46 14.21 5.43 1.79
C LEU A 46 12.91 5.37 0.97
N ALA A 47 12.16 4.28 1.09
CA ALA A 47 10.86 4.13 0.45
C ALA A 47 9.88 5.21 0.92
N LEU A 48 9.75 5.40 2.23
CA LEU A 48 8.85 6.41 2.79
C LEU A 48 9.24 7.83 2.37
N VAL A 49 10.54 8.16 2.34
CA VAL A 49 11.03 9.48 1.87
C VAL A 49 10.68 9.70 0.41
N ASP A 50 10.80 8.67 -0.44
CA ASP A 50 10.46 8.78 -1.86
C ASP A 50 8.95 8.94 -2.07
N ILE A 51 8.13 8.13 -1.37
CA ILE A 51 6.67 8.25 -1.37
C ILE A 51 6.25 9.67 -0.96
N TYR A 52 6.82 10.20 0.12
CA TYR A 52 6.57 11.55 0.59
C TYR A 52 6.84 12.60 -0.49
N LYS A 53 7.99 12.49 -1.18
CA LYS A 53 8.36 13.45 -2.23
C LYS A 53 7.45 13.38 -3.44
N GLN A 54 7.07 12.19 -3.90
CA GLN A 54 6.27 12.00 -5.10
C GLN A 54 4.80 12.35 -4.86
N ALA A 55 4.31 12.14 -3.65
CA ALA A 55 2.97 12.55 -3.24
C ALA A 55 2.89 14.04 -2.85
N HIS A 56 3.96 14.82 -3.09
CA HIS A 56 4.05 16.24 -2.71
C HIS A 56 3.73 16.49 -1.23
N GLY A 57 4.39 15.74 -0.36
CA GLY A 57 4.16 15.74 1.09
C GLY A 57 4.35 17.08 1.83
N GLU A 58 4.79 18.14 1.13
CA GLU A 58 4.85 19.49 1.73
C GLU A 58 3.47 20.02 2.17
N GLY A 59 2.39 19.45 1.62
CA GLY A 59 1.01 19.71 2.03
C GLY A 59 0.52 18.83 3.19
N TRP A 60 1.29 17.83 3.60
CA TRP A 60 0.92 16.97 4.72
C TRP A 60 1.14 17.68 6.04
N THR A 61 0.06 18.07 6.67
CA THR A 61 0.08 18.78 7.96
C THR A 61 0.47 17.88 9.15
N LEU A 62 0.64 16.58 8.92
CA LEU A 62 0.83 15.59 9.98
C LEU A 62 2.27 15.09 10.10
N VAL A 63 3.23 15.59 9.32
CA VAL A 63 4.52 14.90 9.18
C VAL A 63 5.70 15.78 9.60
N ASP A 64 5.96 15.88 10.87
CA ASP A 64 7.30 16.15 11.41
C ASP A 64 8.03 14.81 11.56
N TRP A 65 8.44 14.21 10.43
CA TRP A 65 9.20 12.96 10.46
C TRP A 65 10.60 13.21 11.00
N ASP A 66 10.78 12.96 12.30
CA ASP A 66 12.08 12.90 12.92
C ASP A 66 12.72 11.54 12.64
N LEU A 67 13.78 11.53 11.83
CA LEU A 67 14.49 10.31 11.44
C LEU A 67 15.07 9.52 12.63
N GLU A 68 15.25 10.19 13.78
CA GLU A 68 15.75 9.56 15.00
C GLU A 68 14.62 8.94 15.84
N ASN A 69 13.35 9.28 15.54
CA ASN A 69 12.20 8.82 16.30
C ASN A 69 11.02 8.48 15.39
N ILE A 70 10.95 7.21 14.95
CA ILE A 70 9.89 6.72 14.10
C ILE A 70 8.48 6.91 14.68
N GLN A 71 8.35 6.98 16.00
CA GLN A 71 7.06 7.18 16.66
C GLN A 71 6.44 8.56 16.37
N THR A 72 7.24 9.49 15.86
CA THR A 72 6.77 10.81 15.42
C THR A 72 6.28 10.82 13.97
N TRP A 73 6.46 9.72 13.23
CA TRP A 73 6.08 9.64 11.82
C TRP A 73 4.58 9.40 11.70
N GLY A 74 3.82 10.49 11.58
CA GLY A 74 2.37 10.43 11.38
C GLY A 74 2.01 9.49 10.22
N GLY A 75 1.04 8.60 10.45
CA GLY A 75 0.61 7.63 9.45
C GLY A 75 1.50 6.40 9.28
N VAL A 76 2.65 6.30 9.97
CA VAL A 76 3.53 5.12 9.92
C VAL A 76 3.39 4.29 11.19
N THR A 77 3.15 3.00 11.03
CA THR A 77 3.20 2.01 12.11
C THR A 77 4.37 1.07 11.85
N ALA A 78 5.23 0.92 12.84
CA ALA A 78 6.37 0.03 12.75
C ALA A 78 6.36 -1.04 13.84
N ALA A 79 6.84 -2.24 13.49
CA ALA A 79 7.06 -3.34 14.42
C ALA A 79 8.55 -3.63 14.55
N LEU A 80 8.97 -4.03 15.74
CA LEU A 80 10.36 -4.40 16.00
C LEU A 80 10.63 -5.83 15.48
N ASP A 81 11.55 -5.94 14.53
CA ASP A 81 12.19 -7.21 14.21
C ASP A 81 13.25 -7.48 15.27
N THR A 82 12.99 -8.45 16.16
CA THR A 82 13.88 -8.79 17.27
C THR A 82 15.12 -9.54 16.82
N VAL A 83 15.12 -10.13 15.62
CA VAL A 83 16.27 -10.85 15.06
C VAL A 83 17.29 -9.88 14.52
N MET A 84 16.81 -8.91 13.74
CA MET A 84 17.67 -7.89 13.12
C MET A 84 17.87 -6.67 14.00
N ASN A 85 17.13 -6.55 15.12
CA ASN A 85 17.10 -5.40 16.01
C ASN A 85 16.82 -4.08 15.27
N GLU A 86 15.87 -4.14 14.35
CA GLU A 86 15.44 -2.98 13.57
C GLU A 86 13.91 -2.88 13.52
N TYR A 87 13.38 -1.67 13.30
CA TYR A 87 11.96 -1.48 13.04
C TYR A 87 11.65 -1.68 11.56
N ARG A 88 10.57 -2.40 11.26
CA ARG A 88 10.01 -2.58 9.92
C ARG A 88 8.65 -1.91 9.85
N VAL A 89 8.36 -1.26 8.73
CA VAL A 89 7.05 -0.63 8.50
C VAL A 89 6.01 -1.71 8.23
N VAL A 90 5.01 -1.78 9.11
CA VAL A 90 3.90 -2.75 9.02
C VAL A 90 2.55 -2.10 8.72
N GLY A 91 2.44 -0.79 8.89
CA GLY A 91 1.25 -0.01 8.55
C GLY A 91 1.62 1.35 7.98
N PHE A 92 0.89 1.78 6.95
CA PHE A 92 1.07 3.10 6.37
C PHE A 92 -0.29 3.70 6.00
N VAL A 93 -0.51 4.92 6.48
CA VAL A 93 -1.73 5.70 6.20
C VAL A 93 -1.32 7.03 5.57
N MET A 94 -1.85 7.29 4.39
CA MET A 94 -1.74 8.56 3.69
C MET A 94 -3.11 9.22 3.66
N GLN A 95 -3.24 10.39 4.28
CA GLN A 95 -4.50 11.14 4.37
C GLN A 95 -4.51 12.35 3.44
N ASP A 96 -5.58 13.15 3.51
CA ASP A 96 -5.74 14.38 2.74
C ASP A 96 -4.54 15.32 2.85
N GLY A 97 -4.22 16.01 1.76
CA GLY A 97 -3.08 16.92 1.64
C GLY A 97 -2.00 16.41 0.69
N SER A 98 -2.05 15.14 0.26
CA SER A 98 -1.24 14.67 -0.87
C SER A 98 -1.72 15.34 -2.17
N ASN A 99 -0.78 15.67 -3.06
CA ASN A 99 -1.08 16.20 -4.40
C ASN A 99 -0.01 15.71 -5.37
N GLY A 100 -0.08 14.44 -5.72
CA GLY A 100 0.92 13.79 -6.55
C GLY A 100 0.59 12.34 -6.85
N ILE A 101 1.60 11.56 -7.14
CA ILE A 101 1.48 10.15 -7.48
C ILE A 101 1.97 9.25 -6.34
N LEU A 102 1.43 8.03 -6.29
CA LEU A 102 1.98 7.00 -5.40
C LEU A 102 3.26 6.45 -6.00
N SER A 103 4.35 6.57 -5.27
CA SER A 103 5.66 6.08 -5.71
C SER A 103 5.70 4.55 -5.85
N ASP A 104 6.42 4.06 -6.88
CA ASP A 104 6.76 2.65 -7.02
C ASP A 104 7.52 2.08 -5.80
N LYS A 105 8.13 2.96 -5.00
CA LYS A 105 8.82 2.58 -3.77
C LYS A 105 7.89 2.05 -2.67
N ILE A 106 6.58 2.14 -2.86
CA ILE A 106 5.61 1.48 -1.97
C ILE A 106 5.90 -0.04 -1.88
N GLY A 107 6.31 -0.66 -2.98
CA GLY A 107 6.64 -2.09 -3.02
C GLY A 107 7.94 -2.48 -2.29
N ASP A 108 8.73 -1.52 -1.82
CA ASP A 108 9.93 -1.78 -1.01
C ASP A 108 9.57 -1.99 0.49
N LEU A 109 8.33 -1.63 0.91
CA LEU A 109 7.81 -1.83 2.27
C LEU A 109 7.29 -3.27 2.43
N VAL A 110 8.15 -4.26 2.26
CA VAL A 110 7.77 -5.68 2.12
C VAL A 110 7.11 -6.31 3.36
N GLU A 111 7.27 -5.71 4.53
CA GLU A 111 6.61 -6.15 5.77
C GLU A 111 5.26 -5.47 6.02
N LEU A 112 4.77 -4.67 5.05
CA LEU A 112 3.52 -3.93 5.19
C LEU A 112 2.34 -4.90 5.26
N ARG A 113 1.50 -4.72 6.29
CA ARG A 113 0.25 -5.48 6.53
C ARG A 113 -0.99 -4.62 6.28
N SER A 114 -0.87 -3.31 6.50
CA SER A 114 -1.97 -2.38 6.29
C SER A 114 -1.52 -1.16 5.51
N LEU A 115 -2.22 -0.88 4.40
CA LEU A 115 -2.02 0.31 3.59
C LEU A 115 -3.34 1.04 3.42
N SER A 116 -3.38 2.33 3.81
CA SER A 116 -4.56 3.16 3.66
C SER A 116 -4.21 4.48 2.97
N LEU A 117 -4.84 4.72 1.82
CA LEU A 117 -4.62 5.90 0.98
C LEU A 117 -5.94 6.64 0.81
N TYR A 118 -6.00 7.89 1.23
CA TYR A 118 -7.17 8.76 1.17
C TYR A 118 -6.84 10.11 0.55
N GLY A 119 -7.83 10.73 -0.05
CA GLY A 119 -7.74 12.12 -0.52
C GLY A 119 -7.61 12.27 -2.03
N LYS A 120 -8.37 13.21 -2.57
CA LYS A 120 -8.51 13.46 -4.02
C LYS A 120 -7.25 13.96 -4.71
N GLY A 121 -6.24 14.40 -3.96
CA GLY A 121 -4.98 14.88 -4.53
C GLY A 121 -4.04 13.76 -4.97
N LEU A 122 -4.29 12.51 -4.59
CA LEU A 122 -3.51 11.36 -5.06
C LEU A 122 -4.09 10.91 -6.42
N TYR A 123 -3.30 10.98 -7.49
CA TYR A 123 -3.72 10.67 -8.87
C TYR A 123 -2.73 9.75 -9.59
N GLY A 124 -3.06 9.39 -10.83
CA GLY A 124 -2.27 8.48 -11.65
C GLY A 124 -2.71 7.03 -11.49
N GLU A 125 -1.81 6.09 -11.69
CA GLU A 125 -2.10 4.66 -11.62
C GLU A 125 -1.64 4.06 -10.28
N LEU A 126 -2.26 2.96 -9.88
CA LEU A 126 -1.76 2.14 -8.78
C LEU A 126 -0.48 1.41 -9.24
N PRO A 127 0.67 1.60 -8.58
CA PRO A 127 1.94 1.02 -9.02
C PRO A 127 1.92 -0.50 -9.05
N LYS A 128 2.55 -1.12 -10.07
CA LYS A 128 2.69 -2.58 -10.18
C LYS A 128 3.42 -3.20 -8.99
N THR A 129 4.30 -2.43 -8.36
CA THR A 129 5.05 -2.85 -7.18
C THR A 129 4.18 -3.10 -5.95
N ILE A 130 2.89 -2.70 -5.98
CA ILE A 130 1.91 -3.09 -4.96
C ILE A 130 1.87 -4.62 -4.77
N GLY A 131 2.07 -5.39 -5.85
CA GLY A 131 2.13 -6.84 -5.80
C GLY A 131 3.34 -7.44 -5.07
N ASN A 132 4.31 -6.63 -4.66
CA ASN A 132 5.43 -7.06 -3.82
C ASN A 132 5.05 -7.13 -2.34
N LEU A 133 3.91 -6.55 -1.95
CA LEU A 133 3.44 -6.48 -0.57
C LEU A 133 2.73 -7.78 -0.19
N VAL A 134 3.43 -8.89 -0.26
CA VAL A 134 2.86 -10.24 -0.07
C VAL A 134 2.30 -10.47 1.34
N ASN A 135 2.71 -9.66 2.31
CA ASN A 135 2.23 -9.70 3.70
C ASN A 135 0.99 -8.79 3.93
N LEU A 136 0.49 -8.12 2.87
CA LEU A 136 -0.61 -7.16 3.01
C LEU A 136 -1.92 -7.89 3.32
N GLU A 137 -2.53 -7.49 4.44
CA GLU A 137 -3.81 -8.00 4.96
C GLU A 137 -4.95 -7.03 4.66
N SER A 138 -4.66 -5.72 4.69
CA SER A 138 -5.65 -4.66 4.44
C SER A 138 -5.12 -3.63 3.44
N LEU A 139 -5.86 -3.43 2.36
CA LEU A 139 -5.63 -2.38 1.36
C LEU A 139 -6.85 -1.48 1.26
N VAL A 140 -6.71 -0.23 1.68
CA VAL A 140 -7.74 0.79 1.53
C VAL A 140 -7.22 1.88 0.61
N VAL A 141 -7.89 2.07 -0.52
CA VAL A 141 -7.64 3.15 -1.48
C VAL A 141 -9.00 3.77 -1.78
N SER A 142 -9.37 4.81 -1.06
CA SER A 142 -10.71 5.36 -1.20
C SER A 142 -10.73 6.87 -1.36
N SER A 143 -11.66 7.34 -2.18
CA SER A 143 -11.86 8.76 -2.41
C SER A 143 -10.59 9.46 -2.93
N THR A 144 -9.80 8.76 -3.76
CA THR A 144 -8.63 9.32 -4.46
C THR A 144 -8.99 9.65 -5.92
N SER A 145 -8.02 10.15 -6.67
CA SER A 145 -8.12 10.30 -8.14
C SER A 145 -7.26 9.27 -8.87
N LEU A 146 -6.98 8.13 -8.22
CA LEU A 146 -6.28 7.03 -8.89
C LEU A 146 -7.16 6.44 -9.99
N SER A 147 -6.54 6.14 -11.13
CA SER A 147 -7.21 5.78 -12.37
C SER A 147 -6.48 4.68 -13.14
N GLY A 148 -6.98 4.36 -14.32
CA GLY A 148 -6.39 3.33 -15.18
C GLY A 148 -6.78 1.92 -14.75
N ALA A 149 -6.10 0.91 -15.31
CA ALA A 149 -6.32 -0.48 -14.97
C ALA A 149 -5.68 -0.83 -13.62
N LEU A 150 -6.33 -1.69 -12.83
CA LEU A 150 -5.64 -2.31 -11.70
C LEU A 150 -4.47 -3.15 -12.23
N PRO A 151 -3.28 -3.08 -11.62
CA PRO A 151 -2.14 -3.86 -12.07
C PRO A 151 -2.39 -5.36 -11.85
N LYS A 152 -2.01 -6.20 -12.83
CA LYS A 152 -2.16 -7.67 -12.70
C LYS A 152 -1.44 -8.24 -11.47
N GLU A 153 -0.40 -7.57 -11.02
CA GLU A 153 0.37 -7.91 -9.83
C GLU A 153 -0.47 -7.85 -8.53
N ILE A 154 -1.67 -7.20 -8.57
CA ILE A 154 -2.62 -7.23 -7.44
C ILE A 154 -2.97 -8.68 -7.03
N GLY A 155 -3.01 -9.61 -7.99
CA GLY A 155 -3.25 -11.03 -7.74
C GLY A 155 -2.17 -11.76 -6.93
N ASN A 156 -1.07 -11.07 -6.60
CA ASN A 156 -0.01 -11.61 -5.74
C ASN A 156 -0.30 -11.43 -4.23
N LEU A 157 -1.30 -10.66 -3.86
CA LEU A 157 -1.65 -10.35 -2.48
C LEU A 157 -2.40 -11.51 -1.82
N LYS A 158 -1.68 -12.60 -1.50
CA LYS A 158 -2.28 -13.85 -1.03
C LYS A 158 -2.78 -13.81 0.42
N ASN A 159 -2.38 -12.80 1.18
CA ASN A 159 -2.79 -12.62 2.57
C ASN A 159 -3.86 -11.54 2.73
N ILE A 160 -4.35 -10.97 1.62
CA ILE A 160 -5.34 -9.90 1.68
C ILE A 160 -6.67 -10.41 2.25
N GLU A 161 -7.16 -9.74 3.28
CA GLU A 161 -8.46 -10.02 3.92
C GLU A 161 -9.49 -8.96 3.53
N VAL A 162 -9.03 -7.70 3.43
CA VAL A 162 -9.90 -6.56 3.11
C VAL A 162 -9.25 -5.71 2.02
N MET A 163 -9.96 -5.50 0.91
CA MET A 163 -9.58 -4.55 -0.12
C MET A 163 -10.75 -3.59 -0.38
N GLN A 164 -10.53 -2.33 -0.08
CA GLN A 164 -11.51 -1.26 -0.28
C GLN A 164 -10.93 -0.25 -1.26
N ILE A 165 -11.37 -0.31 -2.51
CA ILE A 165 -10.89 0.57 -3.59
C ILE A 165 -12.04 1.39 -4.21
N TYR A 166 -13.00 1.80 -3.38
CA TYR A 166 -14.20 2.51 -3.81
C TYR A 166 -13.97 4.02 -3.95
N PHE A 167 -14.84 4.70 -4.72
CA PHE A 167 -14.76 6.13 -5.04
C PHE A 167 -13.43 6.54 -5.67
N ASN A 168 -13.03 5.83 -6.74
CA ASN A 168 -11.86 6.14 -7.56
C ASN A 168 -12.23 6.19 -9.04
N GLU A 169 -11.22 6.18 -9.91
CA GLU A 169 -11.40 6.24 -11.36
C GLU A 169 -10.82 5.01 -12.09
N PHE A 170 -10.74 3.88 -11.42
CA PHE A 170 -10.23 2.64 -12.03
C PHE A 170 -11.15 2.12 -13.13
N THR A 171 -10.55 1.60 -14.22
CA THR A 171 -11.27 1.26 -15.46
C THR A 171 -11.31 -0.21 -15.80
N GLU A 172 -10.38 -1.02 -15.28
CA GLU A 172 -10.25 -2.44 -15.64
C GLU A 172 -9.83 -3.29 -14.44
N ILE A 173 -10.45 -4.47 -14.32
CA ILE A 173 -10.09 -5.49 -13.33
C ILE A 173 -9.31 -6.57 -14.07
N PRO A 174 -8.04 -6.85 -13.73
CA PRO A 174 -7.27 -7.90 -14.38
C PRO A 174 -7.77 -9.30 -13.96
N LYS A 175 -7.67 -10.27 -14.85
CA LYS A 175 -8.05 -11.67 -14.55
C LYS A 175 -7.31 -12.25 -13.35
N GLU A 176 -6.10 -11.78 -13.07
CA GLU A 176 -5.27 -12.17 -11.94
C GLU A 176 -5.89 -11.78 -10.59
N PHE A 177 -6.88 -10.86 -10.58
CA PHE A 177 -7.68 -10.57 -9.39
C PHE A 177 -8.33 -11.85 -8.83
N GLY A 178 -8.76 -12.76 -9.71
CA GLY A 178 -9.26 -14.08 -9.32
C GLY A 178 -8.31 -14.98 -8.54
N ASN A 179 -7.03 -14.57 -8.40
CA ASN A 179 -6.04 -15.26 -7.59
C ASN A 179 -6.05 -14.83 -6.11
N LEU A 180 -6.82 -13.82 -5.75
CA LEU A 180 -6.95 -13.35 -4.37
C LEU A 180 -7.74 -14.35 -3.51
N PRO A 181 -7.62 -14.29 -2.17
CA PRO A 181 -8.39 -15.15 -1.26
C PRO A 181 -9.90 -15.03 -1.47
N LYS A 182 -10.61 -16.15 -1.50
CA LYS A 182 -12.06 -16.17 -1.69
C LYS A 182 -12.84 -15.73 -0.44
N SER A 183 -12.21 -15.81 0.73
CA SER A 183 -12.75 -15.34 2.01
C SER A 183 -12.59 -13.83 2.25
N GLY A 184 -11.96 -13.12 1.32
CA GLY A 184 -11.72 -11.68 1.46
C GLY A 184 -12.98 -10.84 1.22
N VAL A 185 -12.93 -9.60 1.71
CA VAL A 185 -13.95 -8.56 1.48
C VAL A 185 -13.41 -7.58 0.44
N TYR A 186 -14.11 -7.41 -0.68
CA TYR A 186 -13.68 -6.60 -1.81
C TYR A 186 -14.71 -5.52 -2.13
N MET A 187 -14.49 -4.29 -1.68
CA MET A 187 -15.36 -3.15 -1.94
C MET A 187 -14.79 -2.33 -3.10
N MET A 188 -15.38 -2.46 -4.28
CA MET A 188 -14.89 -1.87 -5.54
C MET A 188 -15.93 -0.94 -6.19
N GLN A 189 -16.99 -0.59 -5.47
CA GLN A 189 -18.08 0.25 -5.96
C GLN A 189 -17.61 1.69 -6.24
N HIS A 190 -18.38 2.41 -7.06
CA HIS A 190 -18.10 3.79 -7.44
C HIS A 190 -16.72 3.96 -8.09
N ASN A 191 -16.49 3.19 -9.15
CA ASN A 191 -15.34 3.33 -10.06
C ASN A 191 -15.83 3.48 -11.50
N LYS A 192 -14.91 3.35 -12.45
CA LYS A 192 -15.20 3.37 -13.90
C LYS A 192 -14.90 2.02 -14.56
N PHE A 193 -14.94 0.93 -13.79
CA PHE A 193 -14.73 -0.41 -14.34
C PHE A 193 -15.75 -0.67 -15.44
N ALA A 194 -15.27 -1.09 -16.62
CA ALA A 194 -16.09 -1.23 -17.82
C ALA A 194 -15.83 -2.56 -18.53
N GLY A 195 -16.67 -2.84 -19.52
CA GLY A 195 -16.59 -4.08 -20.28
C GLY A 195 -17.27 -5.24 -19.57
N GLU A 196 -16.78 -6.45 -19.77
CA GLU A 196 -17.29 -7.66 -19.16
C GLU A 196 -16.64 -7.90 -17.79
N VAL A 197 -17.43 -8.32 -16.79
CA VAL A 197 -16.88 -8.76 -15.51
C VAL A 197 -16.03 -10.01 -15.74
N PRO A 198 -14.78 -10.06 -15.25
CA PRO A 198 -13.93 -11.22 -15.43
C PRO A 198 -14.54 -12.50 -14.84
N GLU A 199 -14.61 -13.58 -15.64
CA GLU A 199 -15.11 -14.90 -15.21
C GLU A 199 -14.45 -15.40 -13.93
N THR A 200 -13.20 -14.99 -13.66
CA THR A 200 -12.44 -15.37 -12.48
C THR A 200 -13.02 -14.82 -11.18
N LEU A 201 -13.94 -13.84 -11.26
CA LEU A 201 -14.61 -13.25 -10.09
C LEU A 201 -15.81 -14.07 -9.62
N ARG A 202 -16.29 -15.04 -10.42
CA ARG A 202 -17.42 -15.91 -10.12
C ARG A 202 -17.38 -16.56 -8.72
N PHE A 203 -16.21 -16.80 -8.19
CA PHE A 203 -16.03 -17.51 -6.91
C PHE A 203 -16.07 -16.60 -5.68
N TYR A 204 -16.38 -15.32 -5.85
CA TYR A 204 -16.56 -14.37 -4.75
C TYR A 204 -18.02 -14.19 -4.34
N GLU A 205 -18.93 -14.98 -4.96
CA GLU A 205 -20.33 -15.02 -4.57
C GLU A 205 -20.49 -15.69 -3.20
N ASN A 206 -21.17 -14.98 -2.34
CA ASN A 206 -21.66 -15.33 -1.02
C ASN A 206 -21.39 -16.76 -0.55
N SER A 207 -20.31 -16.96 0.15
CA SER A 207 -20.16 -18.12 1.01
C SER A 207 -20.90 -17.87 2.30
N ASP A 208 -22.03 -18.56 2.50
CA ASP A 208 -22.74 -18.76 3.76
C ASP A 208 -23.02 -17.49 4.59
N GLU A 209 -24.28 -17.09 4.61
CA GLU A 209 -24.83 -15.98 5.41
C GLU A 209 -24.52 -16.08 6.93
N SER A 210 -23.97 -17.18 7.39
CA SER A 210 -23.70 -17.43 8.81
C SER A 210 -22.34 -16.94 9.29
N SER A 211 -21.40 -16.61 8.39
CA SER A 211 -20.01 -16.25 8.77
C SER A 211 -19.62 -14.80 8.53
N GLY A 212 -20.55 -13.92 8.13
CA GLY A 212 -20.33 -12.47 8.05
C GLY A 212 -19.38 -12.05 6.93
N ILE A 213 -19.94 -11.33 5.96
CA ILE A 213 -19.30 -10.43 5.00
C ILE A 213 -18.01 -10.96 4.36
N SER A 214 -18.13 -12.01 3.54
CA SER A 214 -17.20 -12.29 2.45
C SER A 214 -17.92 -11.95 1.15
N GLY A 215 -17.24 -11.30 0.20
CA GLY A 215 -17.87 -10.98 -1.07
C GLY A 215 -17.21 -9.82 -1.81
N ILE A 216 -17.74 -9.56 -2.99
CA ILE A 216 -17.29 -8.46 -3.84
C ILE A 216 -18.45 -7.52 -4.13
N ASP A 217 -18.25 -6.21 -3.92
CA ASP A 217 -19.20 -5.17 -4.32
C ASP A 217 -18.67 -4.45 -5.56
N LEU A 218 -19.33 -4.64 -6.69
CA LEU A 218 -19.02 -4.02 -7.99
C LEU A 218 -20.04 -2.96 -8.39
N SER A 219 -20.96 -2.57 -7.50
CA SER A 219 -22.03 -1.62 -7.80
C SER A 219 -21.48 -0.24 -8.24
N TYR A 220 -22.30 0.53 -8.93
CA TYR A 220 -21.94 1.87 -9.43
C TYR A 220 -20.65 1.89 -10.26
N ASN A 221 -20.53 0.93 -11.18
CA ASN A 221 -19.49 0.85 -12.21
C ASN A 221 -20.13 0.90 -13.61
N CYS A 222 -19.34 0.71 -14.64
CA CYS A 222 -19.76 0.83 -16.06
C CYS A 222 -19.72 -0.53 -16.78
N PHE A 223 -19.90 -1.64 -16.09
CA PHE A 223 -19.91 -2.96 -16.71
C PHE A 223 -21.05 -3.07 -17.72
N THR A 224 -20.78 -3.76 -18.83
CA THR A 224 -21.75 -3.95 -19.92
C THR A 224 -22.34 -5.35 -19.96
N SER A 225 -21.65 -6.31 -19.34
CA SER A 225 -22.10 -7.70 -19.26
C SER A 225 -21.47 -8.43 -18.07
N PHE A 226 -22.18 -9.45 -17.63
CA PHE A 226 -21.70 -10.43 -16.68
C PHE A 226 -21.62 -11.78 -17.39
N PRO A 227 -20.61 -12.63 -17.13
CA PRO A 227 -20.58 -13.99 -17.62
C PRO A 227 -21.82 -14.77 -17.18
N TRP A 228 -22.41 -15.58 -18.08
CA TRP A 228 -23.60 -16.41 -17.76
C TRP A 228 -23.38 -17.33 -16.57
N SER A 229 -22.16 -17.69 -16.28
CA SER A 229 -21.78 -18.52 -15.14
C SER A 229 -21.99 -17.86 -13.77
N PHE A 230 -22.24 -16.54 -13.74
CA PHE A 230 -22.62 -15.82 -12.52
C PHE A 230 -24.10 -16.04 -12.15
N PHE A 231 -24.92 -16.51 -13.07
CA PHE A 231 -26.33 -16.80 -12.85
C PHE A 231 -26.48 -18.30 -12.69
N THR A 232 -26.77 -18.78 -11.48
CA THR A 232 -27.23 -20.15 -11.27
C THR A 232 -28.72 -20.23 -11.60
N ASP A 233 -29.22 -21.40 -12.07
CA ASP A 233 -30.60 -21.57 -12.49
C ASP A 233 -31.65 -21.29 -11.38
N ASP A 234 -31.22 -21.02 -10.15
CA ASP A 234 -32.06 -20.76 -9.00
C ASP A 234 -32.14 -19.28 -8.58
N ASP A 235 -31.41 -18.37 -9.28
CA ASP A 235 -31.37 -16.95 -8.91
C ASP A 235 -32.44 -16.14 -9.67
N ASP A 236 -33.66 -16.09 -9.14
CA ASP A 236 -34.68 -15.09 -9.48
C ASP A 236 -34.35 -13.67 -8.96
N CYS A 237 -33.13 -13.38 -8.58
CA CYS A 237 -32.69 -12.06 -8.16
C CYS A 237 -32.02 -11.30 -9.29
N LEU A 238 -32.81 -10.69 -10.10
CA LEU A 238 -32.45 -9.57 -10.95
C LEU A 238 -32.33 -8.30 -10.11
N VAL A 239 -31.08 -7.76 -10.01
CA VAL A 239 -30.63 -6.35 -9.83
C VAL A 239 -31.13 -5.61 -8.64
#